data_f6f1be267968612e45808325e32ac9f7
#
_entry.id   f6f1be267968612e45808325e32ac9f7
#
_cell.length_a   1.000
_cell.length_b   1.000
_cell.length_c   1.000
_cell.angle_alpha   90.00
_cell.angle_beta   90.00
_cell.angle_gamma   90.00
#
_symmetry.space_group_name_H-M   'P 1'
#
loop_
_entity.id
_entity.type
_entity.pdbx_description
1 polymer ?
#
loop_
_entity_poly.entity_id
_entity_poly.type
_entity_poly.pdbx_seq_one_letter_code
_entity_poly.pdbx_strand_id
1 'polypeptide(L)'
;MHACAPMDANINIYTSKCLFRTIMTFGEDYLKLVGNIGNFSKEVTGVSLIDAYFGPENLSPTKAKQHSTPEKLLNNIYTSKGETKEIDDELRRIAITSSLESLEVVVRWLSGEEIPYTRLVEGIFGITPSKFGEKEIRKAQQKVEDASINLPGSDVSQRIQKWIKENEISGEGLKKMVDTEIVDRTGEIERLFEEQIFAYFSTKIENKGIVYKTVTAEPWTAYNYYQGNYTSINAFNIDMPFNKYGLIEAVSHEYEHHVANLFREKCYREKGLLDLSAVLLHTKSCIISEGTADCAKDFLGLQLSGEYNELIEALHDLERVITINVTYMFNVENSDDKTAAEYFTTQGFMPIEKVEKYLGILKPMRSDGKPNFFSPYIYNYIFGKRDYVLPTFQKAQEKNRLKEFFRTLYLNPYSRSTATWKIAFSKI
;
A
#
# COMPACT_ATOMS: atom_id res chain seq x y z
N MET A 1 -16.70 -58.68 32.60
CA MET A 1 -16.83 -58.48 31.14
C MET A 1 -17.78 -57.32 30.91
N HIS A 2 -17.26 -56.12 30.70
CA HIS A 2 -18.05 -54.98 30.23
C HIS A 2 -17.40 -54.53 28.93
N ALA A 3 -18.15 -54.70 27.84
CA ALA A 3 -17.77 -54.28 26.53
C ALA A 3 -17.88 -52.75 26.42
N CYS A 4 -16.78 -52.06 26.08
CA CYS A 4 -16.83 -50.69 25.62
C CYS A 4 -17.32 -50.66 24.18
N ALA A 5 -18.36 -49.91 23.93
CA ALA A 5 -18.84 -49.57 22.59
C ALA A 5 -17.87 -48.63 21.90
N PRO A 6 -17.66 -48.71 20.57
CA PRO A 6 -16.79 -47.79 19.82
C PRO A 6 -17.47 -46.41 19.75
N MET A 7 -16.76 -45.37 20.17
CA MET A 7 -17.14 -43.96 19.95
C MET A 7 -17.13 -43.65 18.45
N ASP A 8 -18.21 -43.02 18.01
CA ASP A 8 -18.49 -42.64 16.62
C ASP A 8 -17.40 -41.77 15.99
N ALA A 9 -16.61 -42.37 15.09
CA ALA A 9 -15.70 -41.65 14.19
C ALA A 9 -16.44 -40.85 13.10
N ASN A 10 -17.74 -40.96 13.01
CA ASN A 10 -18.55 -40.31 11.95
C ASN A 10 -18.94 -38.85 12.25
N ILE A 11 -18.92 -38.40 13.51
CA ILE A 11 -19.32 -37.04 13.87
C ILE A 11 -18.25 -36.01 13.42
N ASN A 12 -16.96 -36.36 13.47
CA ASN A 12 -15.87 -35.47 13.10
C ASN A 12 -15.73 -35.24 11.57
N ILE A 13 -16.19 -36.18 10.75
CA ILE A 13 -16.12 -36.10 9.29
C ILE A 13 -17.24 -35.19 8.72
N TYR A 14 -18.42 -35.24 9.32
CA TYR A 14 -19.57 -34.43 8.89
C TYR A 14 -19.43 -32.96 9.31
N THR A 15 -18.92 -32.67 10.48
CA THR A 15 -18.63 -31.30 10.94
C THR A 15 -17.49 -30.68 10.13
N SER A 16 -16.42 -31.42 9.84
CA SER A 16 -15.33 -30.98 8.99
C SER A 16 -15.76 -30.68 7.55
N LYS A 17 -16.59 -31.55 6.93
CA LYS A 17 -17.13 -31.32 5.56
C LYS A 17 -18.11 -30.14 5.51
N CYS A 18 -18.95 -29.96 6.52
CA CYS A 18 -19.88 -28.84 6.59
C CYS A 18 -19.14 -27.52 6.77
N LEU A 19 -18.15 -27.48 7.66
CA LEU A 19 -17.29 -26.30 7.89
C LEU A 19 -16.48 -25.93 6.63
N PHE A 20 -15.90 -26.93 5.95
CA PHE A 20 -15.16 -26.72 4.70
C PHE A 20 -16.05 -26.19 3.58
N ARG A 21 -17.30 -26.67 3.48
CA ARG A 21 -18.28 -26.19 2.51
C ARG A 21 -18.73 -24.74 2.82
N THR A 22 -18.89 -24.37 4.07
CA THR A 22 -19.26 -23.01 4.49
C THR A 22 -18.12 -22.02 4.24
N ILE A 23 -16.87 -22.39 4.48
CA ILE A 23 -15.68 -21.54 4.23
C ILE A 23 -15.47 -21.31 2.74
N MET A 24 -15.68 -22.33 1.90
CA MET A 24 -15.56 -22.17 0.44
C MET A 24 -16.66 -21.28 -0.14
N THR A 25 -17.91 -21.41 0.31
CA THR A 25 -19.02 -20.54 -0.16
C THR A 25 -18.82 -19.09 0.24
N PHE A 26 -18.40 -18.79 1.47
CA PHE A 26 -18.09 -17.43 1.89
C PHE A 26 -16.98 -16.80 1.03
N GLY A 27 -15.87 -17.52 0.79
CA GLY A 27 -14.77 -17.02 -0.01
C GLY A 27 -15.15 -16.73 -1.46
N GLU A 28 -15.99 -17.58 -2.07
CA GLU A 28 -16.51 -17.33 -3.44
C GLU A 28 -17.41 -16.11 -3.49
N ASP A 29 -18.32 -15.96 -2.54
CA ASP A 29 -19.26 -14.84 -2.51
C ASP A 29 -18.54 -13.53 -2.17
N TYR A 30 -17.52 -13.57 -1.32
CA TYR A 30 -16.62 -12.45 -1.08
C TYR A 30 -15.88 -12.04 -2.36
N LEU A 31 -15.29 -12.97 -3.13
CA LEU A 31 -14.60 -12.66 -4.38
C LEU A 31 -15.55 -12.08 -5.43
N LYS A 32 -16.78 -12.59 -5.57
CA LYS A 32 -17.80 -12.02 -6.45
C LYS A 32 -18.16 -10.59 -6.03
N LEU A 33 -18.32 -10.36 -4.74
CA LEU A 33 -18.62 -9.03 -4.18
C LEU A 33 -17.52 -8.04 -4.49
N VAL A 34 -16.26 -8.34 -4.14
CA VAL A 34 -15.13 -7.43 -4.40
C VAL A 34 -14.90 -7.23 -5.90
N GLY A 35 -15.13 -8.25 -6.73
CA GLY A 35 -15.11 -8.14 -8.19
C GLY A 35 -16.12 -7.13 -8.72
N ASN A 36 -17.36 -7.19 -8.22
CA ASN A 36 -18.41 -6.24 -8.60
C ASN A 36 -18.10 -4.81 -8.13
N ILE A 37 -17.56 -4.63 -6.91
CA ILE A 37 -17.16 -3.31 -6.41
C ILE A 37 -15.96 -2.78 -7.22
N GLY A 38 -15.00 -3.61 -7.60
CA GLY A 38 -13.88 -3.23 -8.45
C GLY A 38 -14.33 -2.74 -9.83
N ASN A 39 -15.33 -3.39 -10.44
CA ASN A 39 -15.93 -2.95 -11.70
C ASN A 39 -16.68 -1.63 -11.53
N PHE A 40 -17.46 -1.47 -10.46
CA PHE A 40 -18.15 -0.22 -10.14
C PHE A 40 -17.15 0.94 -9.93
N SER A 41 -16.10 0.71 -9.16
CA SER A 41 -15.01 1.69 -8.95
C SER A 41 -14.39 2.11 -10.31
N LYS A 42 -14.08 1.14 -11.19
CA LYS A 42 -13.51 1.42 -12.50
C LYS A 42 -14.45 2.22 -13.40
N GLU A 43 -15.75 1.94 -13.36
CA GLU A 43 -16.76 2.70 -14.12
C GLU A 43 -16.83 4.17 -13.69
N VAL A 44 -16.84 4.41 -12.37
CA VAL A 44 -16.98 5.76 -11.80
C VAL A 44 -15.68 6.56 -11.92
N THR A 45 -14.53 5.97 -11.57
CA THR A 45 -13.27 6.70 -11.42
C THR A 45 -12.27 6.45 -12.56
N GLY A 46 -12.47 5.40 -13.35
CA GLY A 46 -11.48 4.90 -14.30
C GLY A 46 -10.44 3.94 -13.66
N VAL A 47 -10.45 3.77 -12.33
CA VAL A 47 -9.50 2.94 -11.58
C VAL A 47 -10.24 1.79 -10.90
N SER A 48 -9.73 0.55 -11.06
CA SER A 48 -10.25 -0.60 -10.32
C SER A 48 -9.79 -0.56 -8.87
N LEU A 49 -10.69 -0.90 -7.95
CA LEU A 49 -10.36 -1.16 -6.55
C LEU A 49 -9.45 -2.39 -6.37
N ILE A 50 -9.45 -3.32 -7.33
CA ILE A 50 -8.64 -4.53 -7.27
C ILE A 50 -7.27 -4.25 -7.86
N ASP A 51 -6.28 -4.31 -7.01
CA ASP A 51 -4.88 -4.12 -7.33
C ASP A 51 -4.27 -5.37 -7.99
N ALA A 52 -4.48 -6.54 -7.36
CA ALA A 52 -4.04 -7.83 -7.91
C ALA A 52 -5.09 -8.91 -7.70
N TYR A 53 -5.14 -9.85 -8.63
CA TYR A 53 -5.98 -11.03 -8.55
C TYR A 53 -5.24 -12.27 -9.04
N PHE A 54 -5.16 -13.30 -8.20
CA PHE A 54 -4.51 -14.58 -8.51
C PHE A 54 -5.35 -15.79 -8.07
N GLY A 55 -6.67 -15.59 -7.94
CA GLY A 55 -7.65 -16.60 -7.59
C GLY A 55 -8.14 -17.43 -8.78
N PRO A 56 -9.21 -18.24 -8.57
CA PRO A 56 -9.80 -19.06 -9.62
C PRO A 56 -10.30 -18.21 -10.80
N GLU A 57 -10.01 -18.64 -12.01
CA GLU A 57 -10.34 -17.87 -13.24
C GLU A 57 -11.84 -17.61 -13.39
N ASN A 58 -12.69 -18.56 -12.98
CA ASN A 58 -14.15 -18.41 -13.03
C ASN A 58 -14.72 -17.35 -12.07
N LEU A 59 -13.93 -16.94 -11.05
CA LEU A 59 -14.26 -15.89 -10.09
C LEU A 59 -13.51 -14.57 -10.39
N SER A 60 -12.77 -14.52 -11.49
CA SER A 60 -12.02 -13.32 -11.87
C SER A 60 -12.94 -12.10 -12.02
N PRO A 61 -12.54 -10.93 -11.48
CA PRO A 61 -13.28 -9.67 -11.64
C PRO A 61 -13.60 -9.31 -13.08
N THR A 62 -12.73 -9.68 -14.03
CA THR A 62 -12.93 -9.43 -15.47
C THR A 62 -14.09 -10.23 -16.05
N LYS A 63 -14.52 -11.31 -15.41
CA LYS A 63 -15.66 -12.15 -15.79
C LYS A 63 -16.97 -11.75 -15.11
N ALA A 64 -16.95 -10.86 -14.14
CA ALA A 64 -18.14 -10.33 -13.49
C ALA A 64 -18.93 -9.48 -14.50
N LYS A 65 -19.99 -10.05 -15.05
CA LYS A 65 -20.79 -9.46 -16.17
C LYS A 65 -21.89 -8.50 -15.73
N GLN A 66 -22.09 -8.26 -14.44
CA GLN A 66 -23.22 -7.47 -13.96
C GLN A 66 -22.80 -6.09 -13.48
N HIS A 67 -23.35 -5.06 -14.13
CA HIS A 67 -23.49 -3.74 -13.51
C HIS A 67 -24.33 -3.92 -12.23
N SER A 68 -23.70 -3.82 -11.09
CA SER A 68 -24.39 -3.88 -9.81
C SER A 68 -24.70 -2.45 -9.36
N THR A 69 -25.96 -2.18 -9.01
CA THR A 69 -26.30 -0.87 -8.43
C THR A 69 -25.66 -0.70 -7.05
N PRO A 70 -25.37 0.54 -6.62
CA PRO A 70 -24.84 0.81 -5.28
C PRO A 70 -25.64 0.13 -4.17
N GLU A 71 -26.99 0.17 -4.24
CA GLU A 71 -27.85 -0.45 -3.23
C GLU A 71 -27.63 -1.97 -3.15
N LYS A 72 -27.48 -2.63 -4.30
CA LYS A 72 -27.22 -4.07 -4.35
C LYS A 72 -25.83 -4.39 -3.77
N LEU A 73 -24.83 -3.56 -4.09
CA LEU A 73 -23.49 -3.71 -3.52
C LEU A 73 -23.50 -3.57 -2.00
N LEU A 74 -24.19 -2.53 -1.47
CA LEU A 74 -24.33 -2.31 -0.03
C LEU A 74 -25.06 -3.47 0.65
N ASN A 75 -26.15 -3.97 0.09
CA ASN A 75 -26.87 -5.12 0.63
C ASN A 75 -25.98 -6.37 0.70
N ASN A 76 -25.19 -6.63 -0.35
CA ASN A 76 -24.26 -7.74 -0.36
C ASN A 76 -23.14 -7.57 0.69
N ILE A 77 -22.64 -6.34 0.88
CA ILE A 77 -21.67 -6.03 1.94
C ILE A 77 -22.27 -6.36 3.33
N TYR A 78 -23.52 -5.94 3.60
CA TYR A 78 -24.17 -6.24 4.89
C TYR A 78 -24.38 -7.74 5.12
N THR A 79 -24.77 -8.45 4.07
CA THR A 79 -24.87 -9.92 4.12
C THR A 79 -23.53 -10.55 4.47
N SER A 80 -22.49 -10.21 3.71
CA SER A 80 -21.13 -10.74 3.95
C SER A 80 -20.58 -10.37 5.34
N LYS A 81 -20.84 -9.14 5.85
CA LYS A 81 -20.50 -8.76 7.23
C LYS A 81 -21.19 -9.63 8.27
N GLY A 82 -22.44 -10.04 8.02
CA GLY A 82 -23.16 -11.00 8.87
C GLY A 82 -22.48 -12.37 8.91
N GLU A 83 -22.01 -12.84 7.75
CA GLU A 83 -21.36 -14.15 7.59
C GLU A 83 -19.95 -14.22 8.18
N THR A 84 -19.24 -13.09 8.33
CA THR A 84 -17.90 -13.09 8.96
C THR A 84 -17.90 -13.65 10.38
N LYS A 85 -19.04 -13.67 11.08
CA LYS A 85 -19.18 -14.23 12.45
C LYS A 85 -18.87 -15.72 12.50
N GLU A 86 -19.02 -16.42 11.37
CA GLU A 86 -18.72 -17.84 11.23
C GLU A 86 -17.23 -18.14 10.97
N ILE A 87 -16.39 -17.12 10.91
CA ILE A 87 -14.94 -17.28 10.74
C ILE A 87 -14.30 -17.46 12.10
N ASP A 88 -13.75 -18.66 12.35
CA ASP A 88 -13.12 -19.03 13.63
C ASP A 88 -11.81 -18.27 13.89
N ASP A 89 -10.99 -18.05 12.86
CA ASP A 89 -9.73 -17.31 12.97
C ASP A 89 -10.03 -15.83 13.26
N GLU A 90 -9.68 -15.38 14.46
CA GLU A 90 -9.98 -14.03 14.94
C GLU A 90 -9.34 -12.94 14.09
N LEU A 91 -8.06 -13.07 13.73
CA LEU A 91 -7.37 -12.06 12.92
C LEU A 91 -7.98 -11.99 11.51
N ARG A 92 -8.28 -13.14 10.91
CA ARG A 92 -8.97 -13.22 9.62
C ARG A 92 -10.35 -12.57 9.69
N ARG A 93 -11.15 -12.91 10.71
CA ARG A 93 -12.48 -12.32 10.93
C ARG A 93 -12.42 -10.80 11.02
N ILE A 94 -11.53 -10.26 11.86
CA ILE A 94 -11.35 -8.80 12.01
C ILE A 94 -10.88 -8.16 10.70
N ALA A 95 -9.90 -8.75 10.03
CA ALA A 95 -9.36 -8.23 8.77
C ALA A 95 -10.44 -8.16 7.69
N ILE A 96 -11.22 -9.22 7.48
CA ILE A 96 -12.28 -9.26 6.47
C ILE A 96 -13.42 -8.31 6.85
N THR A 97 -13.88 -8.32 8.11
CA THR A 97 -14.94 -7.41 8.56
C THR A 97 -14.53 -5.96 8.34
N SER A 98 -13.31 -5.60 8.72
CA SER A 98 -12.79 -4.25 8.54
C SER A 98 -12.60 -3.86 7.07
N SER A 99 -12.27 -4.82 6.21
CA SER A 99 -12.23 -4.63 4.76
C SER A 99 -13.62 -4.32 4.20
N LEU A 100 -14.65 -5.08 4.61
CA LEU A 100 -16.05 -4.85 4.22
C LEU A 100 -16.57 -3.50 4.72
N GLU A 101 -16.15 -3.04 5.91
CA GLU A 101 -16.45 -1.69 6.39
C GLU A 101 -15.86 -0.62 5.48
N SER A 102 -14.60 -0.77 5.08
CA SER A 102 -13.96 0.15 4.14
C SER A 102 -14.67 0.16 2.78
N LEU A 103 -15.01 -1.01 2.27
CA LEU A 103 -15.75 -1.15 0.99
C LEU A 103 -17.13 -0.51 1.04
N GLU A 104 -17.84 -0.56 2.17
CA GLU A 104 -19.11 0.14 2.36
C GLU A 104 -18.92 1.66 2.17
N VAL A 105 -17.90 2.24 2.80
CA VAL A 105 -17.59 3.67 2.67
C VAL A 105 -17.21 4.03 1.23
N VAL A 106 -16.40 3.19 0.57
CA VAL A 106 -16.05 3.39 -0.85
C VAL A 106 -17.27 3.37 -1.75
N VAL A 107 -18.17 2.40 -1.59
CA VAL A 107 -19.40 2.32 -2.42
C VAL A 107 -20.28 3.55 -2.20
N ARG A 108 -20.50 3.98 -0.95
CA ARG A 108 -21.26 5.19 -0.62
C ARG A 108 -20.64 6.44 -1.27
N TRP A 109 -19.33 6.64 -1.07
CA TRP A 109 -18.60 7.76 -1.67
C TRP A 109 -18.72 7.78 -3.19
N LEU A 110 -18.44 6.65 -3.85
CA LEU A 110 -18.48 6.56 -5.32
C LEU A 110 -19.92 6.61 -5.89
N SER A 111 -20.95 6.38 -5.07
CA SER A 111 -22.36 6.59 -5.45
C SER A 111 -22.81 8.04 -5.32
N GLY A 112 -21.95 8.95 -4.89
CA GLY A 112 -22.23 10.39 -4.75
C GLY A 112 -22.76 10.80 -3.38
N GLU A 113 -22.67 9.94 -2.35
CA GLU A 113 -22.99 10.35 -0.98
C GLU A 113 -21.95 11.38 -0.50
N GLU A 114 -22.42 12.49 0.04
CA GLU A 114 -21.58 13.54 0.61
C GLU A 114 -21.00 13.09 1.95
N ILE A 115 -19.77 12.57 1.90
CA ILE A 115 -19.02 12.15 3.10
C ILE A 115 -17.95 13.19 3.38
N PRO A 116 -17.89 13.79 4.59
CA PRO A 116 -16.79 14.67 4.96
C PRO A 116 -15.45 13.98 4.75
N TYR A 117 -14.49 14.65 4.12
CA TYR A 117 -13.23 14.03 3.71
C TYR A 117 -12.48 13.33 4.86
N THR A 118 -12.49 13.92 6.05
CA THR A 118 -11.88 13.30 7.23
C THR A 118 -12.56 11.97 7.60
N ARG A 119 -13.90 11.89 7.46
CA ARG A 119 -14.66 10.66 7.69
C ARG A 119 -14.47 9.64 6.57
N LEU A 120 -14.28 10.11 5.33
CA LEU A 120 -13.94 9.25 4.20
C LEU A 120 -12.62 8.51 4.46
N VAL A 121 -11.55 9.25 4.78
CA VAL A 121 -10.23 8.67 5.06
C VAL A 121 -10.27 7.76 6.29
N GLU A 122 -10.93 8.19 7.38
CA GLU A 122 -11.09 7.40 8.60
C GLU A 122 -11.83 6.07 8.31
N GLY A 123 -12.93 6.14 7.58
CA GLY A 123 -13.73 4.96 7.25
C GLY A 123 -13.00 3.97 6.35
N ILE A 124 -12.25 4.47 5.38
CA ILE A 124 -11.50 3.61 4.44
C ILE A 124 -10.26 3.01 5.12
N PHE A 125 -9.43 3.83 5.77
CA PHE A 125 -8.08 3.43 6.18
C PHE A 125 -7.93 3.23 7.70
N GLY A 126 -8.91 3.65 8.50
CA GLY A 126 -8.88 3.52 9.96
C GLY A 126 -7.88 4.47 10.63
N ILE A 127 -7.61 5.61 10.00
CA ILE A 127 -6.77 6.68 10.53
C ILE A 127 -7.51 8.02 10.48
N THR A 128 -7.23 8.91 11.39
CA THR A 128 -7.78 10.26 11.37
C THR A 128 -6.80 11.19 10.64
N PRO A 129 -7.17 11.71 9.44
CA PRO A 129 -6.29 12.61 8.71
C PRO A 129 -6.11 13.93 9.46
N SER A 130 -4.88 14.43 9.49
CA SER A 130 -4.52 15.69 10.12
C SER A 130 -3.36 16.35 9.39
N LYS A 131 -3.26 17.66 9.52
CA LYS A 131 -2.07 18.42 9.09
C LYS A 131 -0.92 18.24 10.07
N PHE A 132 0.29 18.29 9.54
CA PHE A 132 1.47 18.49 10.36
C PHE A 132 1.57 19.95 10.81
N GLY A 133 1.92 20.15 12.08
CA GLY A 133 2.09 21.46 12.65
C GLY A 133 3.42 22.13 12.26
N GLU A 134 3.52 23.45 12.51
CA GLU A 134 4.71 24.24 12.18
C GLU A 134 6.01 23.64 12.76
N LYS A 135 5.95 23.09 13.97
CA LYS A 135 7.13 22.47 14.62
C LYS A 135 7.65 21.27 13.84
N GLU A 136 6.75 20.45 13.30
CA GLU A 136 7.12 19.26 12.53
C GLU A 136 7.67 19.65 11.17
N ILE A 137 7.05 20.65 10.51
CA ILE A 137 7.54 21.22 9.25
C ILE A 137 8.94 21.80 9.44
N ARG A 138 9.12 22.65 10.45
CA ARG A 138 10.43 23.24 10.76
C ARG A 138 11.51 22.21 11.02
N LYS A 139 11.17 21.13 11.73
CA LYS A 139 12.10 20.02 11.98
C LYS A 139 12.51 19.33 10.67
N ALA A 140 11.56 19.11 9.75
CA ALA A 140 11.85 18.52 8.45
C ALA A 140 12.68 19.48 7.58
N GLN A 141 12.32 20.77 7.54
CA GLN A 141 13.10 21.81 6.85
C GLN A 141 14.54 21.90 7.36
N GLN A 142 14.75 21.87 8.69
CA GLN A 142 16.09 21.93 9.27
C GLN A 142 16.97 20.78 8.81
N LYS A 143 16.45 19.56 8.71
CA LYS A 143 17.20 18.43 8.16
C LYS A 143 17.66 18.69 6.72
N VAL A 144 16.77 19.28 5.90
CA VAL A 144 17.10 19.64 4.51
C VAL A 144 18.17 20.75 4.46
N GLU A 145 18.04 21.77 5.31
CA GLU A 145 19.04 22.85 5.43
C GLU A 145 20.40 22.30 5.79
N ASP A 146 20.49 21.46 6.83
CA ASP A 146 21.72 20.85 7.32
C ASP A 146 22.37 19.96 6.24
N ALA A 147 21.59 19.09 5.60
CA ALA A 147 22.07 18.17 4.57
C ALA A 147 22.46 18.87 3.26
N SER A 148 21.93 20.07 3.00
CA SER A 148 22.21 20.85 1.77
C SER A 148 23.26 21.95 1.94
N ILE A 149 23.91 22.08 3.10
CA ILE A 149 24.75 23.23 3.44
C ILE A 149 25.92 23.43 2.47
N ASN A 150 26.45 22.36 1.94
CA ASN A 150 27.59 22.39 1.00
C ASN A 150 27.16 22.52 -0.48
N LEU A 151 25.88 22.56 -0.77
CA LEU A 151 25.39 22.74 -2.14
C LEU A 151 25.49 24.22 -2.58
N PRO A 152 25.69 24.48 -3.89
CA PRO A 152 25.80 25.82 -4.39
C PRO A 152 24.41 26.52 -4.47
N GLY A 153 24.30 27.71 -3.86
CA GLY A 153 23.09 28.54 -3.84
C GLY A 153 23.14 29.56 -2.72
N SER A 154 22.40 30.68 -2.83
CA SER A 154 22.37 31.76 -1.84
C SER A 154 21.56 31.41 -0.59
N ASP A 155 20.57 30.55 -0.75
CA ASP A 155 19.65 30.10 0.28
C ASP A 155 19.26 28.63 0.06
N VAL A 156 18.57 28.03 1.03
CA VAL A 156 18.19 26.61 0.98
C VAL A 156 17.30 26.29 -0.23
N SER A 157 16.34 27.16 -0.57
CA SER A 157 15.44 26.92 -1.68
C SER A 157 16.19 26.85 -3.01
N GLN A 158 17.09 27.81 -3.26
CA GLN A 158 17.92 27.81 -4.47
C GLN A 158 18.86 26.59 -4.53
N ARG A 159 19.50 26.23 -3.41
CA ARG A 159 20.34 25.03 -3.34
C ARG A 159 19.57 23.77 -3.75
N ILE A 160 18.38 23.59 -3.15
CA ILE A 160 17.54 22.40 -3.37
C ILE A 160 16.98 22.38 -4.79
N GLN A 161 16.40 23.47 -5.28
CA GLN A 161 15.81 23.52 -6.62
C GLN A 161 16.87 23.27 -7.70
N LYS A 162 18.07 23.84 -7.55
CA LYS A 162 19.19 23.58 -8.46
C LYS A 162 19.61 22.11 -8.41
N TRP A 163 19.80 21.57 -7.20
CA TRP A 163 20.21 20.18 -7.02
C TRP A 163 19.17 19.20 -7.59
N ILE A 164 17.87 19.43 -7.35
CA ILE A 164 16.78 18.62 -7.94
C ILE A 164 16.91 18.64 -9.46
N LYS A 165 16.98 19.82 -10.07
CA LYS A 165 17.05 19.96 -11.53
C LYS A 165 18.27 19.27 -12.16
N GLU A 166 19.42 19.28 -11.49
CA GLU A 166 20.65 18.64 -11.96
C GLU A 166 20.66 17.10 -11.77
N ASN A 167 19.80 16.58 -10.90
CA ASN A 167 19.80 15.17 -10.53
C ASN A 167 18.47 14.45 -10.84
N GLU A 168 17.53 15.13 -11.48
CA GLU A 168 16.33 14.49 -12.02
C GLU A 168 16.63 13.77 -13.33
N ILE A 169 15.99 12.62 -13.49
CA ILE A 169 16.03 11.81 -14.70
C ILE A 169 14.61 11.41 -15.11
N SER A 170 14.31 11.49 -16.39
CA SER A 170 13.04 11.11 -17.01
C SER A 170 13.25 10.68 -18.46
N GLY A 171 12.18 10.28 -19.15
CA GLY A 171 12.23 9.90 -20.56
C GLY A 171 13.22 8.78 -20.86
N GLU A 172 13.95 8.89 -21.96
CA GLU A 172 14.92 7.88 -22.41
C GLU A 172 16.07 7.66 -21.40
N GLY A 173 16.44 8.69 -20.62
CA GLY A 173 17.43 8.53 -19.54
C GLY A 173 16.95 7.57 -18.46
N LEU A 174 15.73 7.75 -17.96
CA LEU A 174 15.12 6.85 -16.98
C LEU A 174 14.92 5.45 -17.56
N LYS A 175 14.45 5.36 -18.80
CA LYS A 175 14.30 4.08 -19.50
C LYS A 175 15.61 3.28 -19.52
N LYS A 176 16.71 3.95 -19.89
CA LYS A 176 18.03 3.31 -19.88
C LYS A 176 18.42 2.82 -18.49
N MET A 177 18.14 3.60 -17.42
CA MET A 177 18.41 3.18 -16.05
C MET A 177 17.56 1.97 -15.65
N VAL A 178 16.29 1.93 -16.06
CA VAL A 178 15.41 0.76 -15.81
C VAL A 178 15.98 -0.49 -16.48
N ASP A 179 16.45 -0.39 -17.71
CA ASP A 179 16.96 -1.52 -18.49
C ASP A 179 18.32 -2.04 -17.99
N THR A 180 19.05 -1.26 -17.18
CA THR A 180 20.40 -1.57 -16.72
C THR A 180 20.52 -1.60 -15.20
N GLU A 181 20.62 -0.44 -14.56
CA GLU A 181 20.93 -0.32 -13.13
C GLU A 181 19.84 -0.88 -12.22
N ILE A 182 18.56 -0.69 -12.57
CA ILE A 182 17.45 -1.18 -11.75
C ILE A 182 17.41 -2.70 -11.69
N VAL A 183 17.65 -3.37 -12.80
CA VAL A 183 17.72 -4.83 -12.87
C VAL A 183 18.82 -5.36 -11.95
N ASP A 184 20.02 -4.78 -12.02
CA ASP A 184 21.15 -5.18 -11.17
C ASP A 184 20.88 -4.93 -9.69
N ARG A 185 20.31 -3.75 -9.36
CA ARG A 185 19.94 -3.39 -7.99
C ARG A 185 18.84 -4.27 -7.41
N THR A 186 17.92 -4.74 -8.26
CA THR A 186 16.90 -5.69 -7.83
C THR A 186 17.51 -6.99 -7.36
N GLY A 187 18.51 -7.52 -8.07
CA GLY A 187 19.23 -8.73 -7.63
C GLY A 187 19.92 -8.55 -6.26
N GLU A 188 20.44 -7.36 -5.98
CA GLU A 188 20.99 -7.03 -4.65
C GLU A 188 19.90 -7.02 -3.58
N ILE A 189 18.77 -6.36 -3.84
CA ILE A 189 17.63 -6.29 -2.92
C ILE A 189 17.07 -7.69 -2.65
N GLU A 190 16.88 -8.51 -3.68
CA GLU A 190 16.42 -9.89 -3.57
C GLU A 190 17.32 -10.70 -2.64
N ARG A 191 18.64 -10.66 -2.89
CA ARG A 191 19.61 -11.33 -2.04
C ARG A 191 19.54 -10.89 -0.58
N LEU A 192 19.38 -9.59 -0.33
CA LEU A 192 19.25 -9.05 1.03
C LEU A 192 17.96 -9.52 1.71
N PHE A 193 16.82 -9.58 0.98
CA PHE A 193 15.59 -10.16 1.51
C PHE A 193 15.78 -11.64 1.88
N GLU A 194 16.45 -12.42 1.04
CA GLU A 194 16.73 -13.83 1.32
C GLU A 194 17.62 -14.01 2.55
N GLU A 195 18.72 -13.27 2.63
CA GLU A 195 19.71 -13.41 3.71
C GLU A 195 19.22 -12.86 5.04
N GLN A 196 18.48 -11.75 5.06
CA GLN A 196 18.15 -11.03 6.29
C GLN A 196 16.74 -11.29 6.78
N ILE A 197 15.79 -11.56 5.88
CA ILE A 197 14.38 -11.70 6.24
C ILE A 197 13.92 -13.15 6.08
N PHE A 198 14.14 -13.78 4.90
CA PHE A 198 13.66 -15.13 4.66
C PHE A 198 14.42 -16.17 5.50
N ALA A 199 15.66 -15.86 5.93
CA ALA A 199 16.41 -16.67 6.88
C ALA A 199 15.67 -16.89 8.23
N TYR A 200 14.72 -16.03 8.59
CA TYR A 200 13.86 -16.22 9.77
C TYR A 200 12.75 -17.25 9.55
N PHE A 201 12.51 -17.67 8.31
CA PHE A 201 11.42 -18.57 7.95
C PHE A 201 11.95 -19.99 7.73
N SER A 202 11.24 -20.98 8.27
CA SER A 202 11.55 -22.39 8.02
C SER A 202 10.96 -22.89 6.68
N THR A 203 10.40 -21.98 5.89
CA THR A 203 9.62 -22.27 4.69
C THR A 203 10.27 -21.60 3.50
N LYS A 204 10.54 -22.40 2.46
CA LYS A 204 11.02 -21.85 1.17
C LYS A 204 9.88 -21.10 0.48
N ILE A 205 10.17 -19.92 -0.02
CA ILE A 205 9.26 -19.12 -0.85
C ILE A 205 9.61 -19.36 -2.31
N GLU A 206 8.59 -19.67 -3.11
CA GLU A 206 8.73 -19.65 -4.56
C GLU A 206 8.75 -18.19 -5.02
N ASN A 207 9.75 -17.83 -5.80
CA ASN A 207 9.90 -16.51 -6.42
C ASN A 207 10.33 -16.73 -7.88
N LYS A 208 9.53 -16.28 -8.82
CA LYS A 208 9.82 -16.37 -10.26
C LYS A 208 10.31 -15.03 -10.82
N GLY A 209 10.55 -14.07 -9.93
CA GLY A 209 11.16 -12.80 -10.26
C GLY A 209 10.19 -11.73 -10.73
N ILE A 210 10.78 -10.62 -11.10
CA ILE A 210 10.10 -9.40 -11.52
C ILE A 210 10.53 -9.06 -12.95
N VAL A 211 9.55 -8.70 -13.79
CA VAL A 211 9.80 -8.14 -15.13
C VAL A 211 9.67 -6.62 -15.02
N TYR A 212 10.65 -5.89 -15.53
CA TYR A 212 10.63 -4.43 -15.55
C TYR A 212 10.05 -3.90 -16.85
N LYS A 213 9.25 -2.83 -16.76
CA LYS A 213 8.68 -2.11 -17.91
C LYS A 213 8.72 -0.62 -17.69
N THR A 214 8.81 0.13 -18.76
CA THR A 214 8.55 1.57 -18.77
C THR A 214 7.17 1.85 -19.36
N VAL A 215 6.48 2.82 -18.82
CA VAL A 215 5.15 3.26 -19.24
C VAL A 215 5.11 4.78 -19.33
N THR A 216 4.05 5.31 -19.95
CA THR A 216 3.77 6.75 -20.10
C THR A 216 2.32 7.02 -19.74
N ALA A 217 1.98 8.28 -19.48
CA ALA A 217 0.62 8.76 -19.24
C ALA A 217 -0.11 8.12 -18.04
N GLU A 218 0.66 7.64 -17.06
CA GLU A 218 0.10 7.09 -15.82
C GLU A 218 0.10 8.16 -14.70
N PRO A 219 -0.84 8.10 -13.73
CA PRO A 219 -0.91 9.07 -12.64
C PRO A 219 0.13 8.85 -11.54
N TRP A 220 0.85 7.74 -11.55
CA TRP A 220 1.84 7.32 -10.56
C TRP A 220 3.25 7.30 -11.15
N THR A 221 4.27 7.24 -10.29
CA THR A 221 5.69 7.22 -10.68
C THR A 221 6.23 5.82 -10.92
N ALA A 222 5.95 4.88 -10.00
CA ALA A 222 6.27 3.46 -10.12
C ALA A 222 5.10 2.63 -9.59
N TYR A 223 5.01 1.37 -10.01
CA TYR A 223 3.94 0.48 -9.59
C TYR A 223 4.34 -0.99 -9.72
N ASN A 224 4.04 -1.80 -8.70
CA ASN A 224 4.17 -3.26 -8.75
C ASN A 224 2.85 -3.90 -9.14
N TYR A 225 2.79 -4.50 -10.31
CA TYR A 225 1.66 -5.32 -10.76
C TYR A 225 1.93 -6.79 -10.45
N TYR A 226 1.41 -7.30 -9.36
CA TYR A 226 1.50 -8.72 -9.06
C TYR A 226 0.62 -9.55 -10.01
N GLN A 227 1.25 -10.50 -10.72
CA GLN A 227 0.60 -11.28 -11.78
C GLN A 227 0.05 -12.63 -11.31
N GLY A 228 0.25 -12.97 -10.04
CA GLY A 228 0.08 -14.34 -9.57
C GLY A 228 1.20 -15.27 -10.05
N ASN A 229 1.11 -16.53 -9.69
CA ASN A 229 2.13 -17.54 -10.03
C ASN A 229 3.55 -17.12 -9.60
N TYR A 230 3.63 -16.36 -8.50
CA TYR A 230 4.87 -15.88 -7.86
C TYR A 230 5.73 -14.96 -8.74
N THR A 231 5.08 -14.14 -9.57
CA THR A 231 5.76 -13.15 -10.43
C THR A 231 5.08 -11.79 -10.41
N SER A 232 5.84 -10.74 -10.71
CA SER A 232 5.36 -9.36 -10.83
C SER A 232 5.89 -8.66 -12.07
N ILE A 233 5.24 -7.56 -12.42
CA ILE A 233 5.74 -6.55 -13.34
C ILE A 233 5.94 -5.27 -12.54
N ASN A 234 7.16 -4.72 -12.48
CA ASN A 234 7.41 -3.38 -11.97
C ASN A 234 7.45 -2.41 -13.15
N ALA A 235 6.53 -1.45 -13.13
CA ALA A 235 6.41 -0.43 -14.15
C ALA A 235 6.90 0.92 -13.64
N PHE A 236 7.72 1.61 -14.44
CA PHE A 236 8.21 2.97 -14.16
C PHE A 236 7.65 3.94 -15.20
N ASN A 237 7.01 5.00 -14.73
CA ASN A 237 6.46 6.03 -15.59
C ASN A 237 7.55 7.01 -15.99
N ILE A 238 7.98 6.95 -17.27
CA ILE A 238 9.08 7.78 -17.76
C ILE A 238 8.69 9.25 -18.00
N ASP A 239 7.41 9.58 -17.96
CA ASP A 239 6.95 10.98 -18.01
C ASP A 239 7.12 11.71 -16.68
N MET A 240 7.30 10.94 -15.59
CA MET A 240 7.49 11.47 -14.24
C MET A 240 9.00 11.56 -13.94
N PRO A 241 9.47 12.69 -13.38
CA PRO A 241 10.87 12.81 -13.02
C PRO A 241 11.18 12.03 -11.74
N PHE A 242 12.27 11.28 -11.78
CA PHE A 242 12.86 10.64 -10.62
C PHE A 242 14.17 11.31 -10.22
N ASN A 243 14.47 11.32 -8.93
CA ASN A 243 15.82 11.61 -8.50
C ASN A 243 16.70 10.36 -8.73
N LYS A 244 17.78 10.51 -9.50
CA LYS A 244 18.67 9.38 -9.86
C LYS A 244 19.28 8.66 -8.64
N TYR A 245 19.47 9.36 -7.53
CA TYR A 245 20.02 8.79 -6.30
C TYR A 245 18.95 8.15 -5.39
N GLY A 246 17.69 8.59 -5.49
CA GLY A 246 16.55 8.04 -4.75
C GLY A 246 15.89 6.83 -5.42
N LEU A 247 16.32 6.44 -6.62
CA LEU A 247 15.67 5.41 -7.41
C LEU A 247 15.71 4.03 -6.72
N ILE A 248 16.77 3.70 -5.98
CA ILE A 248 16.88 2.45 -5.22
C ILE A 248 15.81 2.33 -4.12
N GLU A 249 15.36 3.45 -3.54
CA GLU A 249 14.25 3.46 -2.58
C GLU A 249 12.94 3.02 -3.26
N ALA A 250 12.65 3.57 -4.44
CA ALA A 250 11.48 3.15 -5.22
C ALA A 250 11.57 1.65 -5.60
N VAL A 251 12.75 1.17 -6.00
CA VAL A 251 12.97 -0.24 -6.33
C VAL A 251 12.73 -1.14 -5.11
N SER A 252 13.25 -0.78 -3.93
CA SER A 252 13.05 -1.55 -2.71
C SER A 252 11.60 -1.54 -2.23
N HIS A 253 10.89 -0.42 -2.42
CA HIS A 253 9.47 -0.27 -2.14
C HIS A 253 8.64 -1.23 -3.01
N GLU A 254 8.82 -1.16 -4.33
CA GLU A 254 8.09 -2.04 -5.26
C GLU A 254 8.47 -3.52 -5.09
N TYR A 255 9.70 -3.80 -4.68
CA TYR A 255 10.13 -5.17 -4.38
C TYR A 255 9.45 -5.70 -3.11
N GLU A 256 9.21 -4.88 -2.08
CA GLU A 256 8.48 -5.30 -0.89
C GLU A 256 7.03 -5.68 -1.21
N HIS A 257 6.36 -4.93 -2.08
CA HIS A 257 5.03 -5.30 -2.54
C HIS A 257 5.02 -6.68 -3.23
N HIS A 258 6.04 -6.97 -4.04
CA HIS A 258 6.21 -8.30 -4.62
C HIS A 258 6.35 -9.37 -3.53
N VAL A 259 7.26 -9.16 -2.58
CA VAL A 259 7.50 -10.11 -1.45
C VAL A 259 6.23 -10.35 -0.65
N ALA A 260 5.50 -9.29 -0.29
CA ALA A 260 4.24 -9.40 0.42
C ALA A 260 3.22 -10.28 -0.29
N ASN A 261 3.13 -10.13 -1.62
CA ASN A 261 2.21 -10.90 -2.44
C ASN A 261 2.69 -12.35 -2.66
N LEU A 262 4.00 -12.64 -2.69
CA LEU A 262 4.52 -14.01 -2.68
C LEU A 262 4.00 -14.78 -1.45
N PHE A 263 4.10 -14.19 -0.27
CA PHE A 263 3.63 -14.82 0.97
C PHE A 263 2.11 -14.95 1.03
N ARG A 264 1.38 -13.94 0.51
CA ARG A 264 -0.07 -13.96 0.42
C ARG A 264 -0.55 -15.08 -0.51
N GLU A 265 0.05 -15.22 -1.71
CA GLU A 265 -0.29 -16.27 -2.66
C GLU A 265 0.05 -17.65 -2.11
N LYS A 266 1.22 -17.81 -1.47
CA LYS A 266 1.58 -19.05 -0.80
C LYS A 266 0.53 -19.44 0.24
N CYS A 267 0.12 -18.52 1.11
CA CYS A 267 -0.90 -18.77 2.13
C CYS A 267 -2.24 -19.15 1.49
N TYR A 268 -2.65 -18.45 0.44
CA TYR A 268 -3.83 -18.77 -0.34
C TYR A 268 -3.79 -20.22 -0.88
N ARG A 269 -2.69 -20.58 -1.57
CA ARG A 269 -2.54 -21.91 -2.20
C ARG A 269 -2.48 -23.04 -1.18
N GLU A 270 -1.81 -22.83 -0.05
CA GLU A 270 -1.66 -23.84 1.00
C GLU A 270 -2.93 -24.06 1.82
N LYS A 271 -3.68 -22.99 2.10
CA LYS A 271 -4.84 -23.04 3.00
C LYS A 271 -6.19 -23.00 2.28
N GLY A 272 -6.21 -22.74 0.97
CA GLY A 272 -7.47 -22.60 0.21
C GLY A 272 -8.30 -21.37 0.58
N LEU A 273 -7.69 -20.33 1.18
CA LEU A 273 -8.38 -19.13 1.64
C LEU A 273 -8.58 -18.15 0.49
N LEU A 274 -9.72 -18.26 -0.18
CA LEU A 274 -10.04 -17.50 -1.40
C LEU A 274 -9.96 -15.98 -1.22
N ASP A 275 -10.31 -15.46 -0.05
CA ASP A 275 -10.25 -14.03 0.27
C ASP A 275 -8.84 -13.44 0.14
N LEU A 276 -7.79 -14.25 0.27
CA LEU A 276 -6.41 -13.83 0.07
C LEU A 276 -6.04 -13.64 -1.41
N SER A 277 -6.79 -14.19 -2.34
CA SER A 277 -6.46 -14.18 -3.77
C SER A 277 -6.79 -12.87 -4.48
N ALA A 278 -7.43 -11.91 -3.80
CA ALA A 278 -7.65 -10.55 -4.27
C ALA A 278 -6.94 -9.55 -3.33
N VAL A 279 -6.13 -8.68 -3.90
CA VAL A 279 -5.53 -7.53 -3.20
C VAL A 279 -6.39 -6.31 -3.51
N LEU A 280 -6.77 -5.58 -2.48
CA LEU A 280 -7.69 -4.46 -2.62
C LEU A 280 -7.00 -3.16 -2.24
N LEU A 281 -7.19 -2.14 -3.09
CA LEU A 281 -6.96 -0.74 -2.73
C LEU A 281 -8.12 -0.23 -1.85
N HIS A 282 -7.90 0.85 -1.15
CA HIS A 282 -8.91 1.51 -0.31
C HIS A 282 -9.50 0.60 0.79
N THR A 283 -8.60 -0.08 1.49
CA THR A 283 -8.92 -0.83 2.71
C THR A 283 -7.92 -0.50 3.82
N LYS A 284 -8.25 -0.87 5.04
CA LYS A 284 -7.37 -0.69 6.22
C LYS A 284 -6.02 -1.41 6.10
N SER A 285 -5.87 -2.32 5.13
CA SER A 285 -4.60 -2.98 4.86
C SER A 285 -3.62 -2.11 4.07
N CYS A 286 -4.09 -1.13 3.29
CA CYS A 286 -3.22 -0.29 2.47
C CYS A 286 -2.23 0.52 3.29
N ILE A 287 -2.67 1.07 4.44
CA ILE A 287 -1.77 1.78 5.37
C ILE A 287 -0.56 0.93 5.74
N ILE A 288 -0.80 -0.33 6.07
CA ILE A 288 0.28 -1.24 6.48
C ILE A 288 1.10 -1.68 5.27
N SER A 289 0.45 -1.90 4.13
CA SER A 289 1.15 -2.28 2.88
C SER A 289 2.15 -1.21 2.46
N GLU A 290 1.70 0.05 2.32
CA GLU A 290 2.57 1.17 1.98
C GLU A 290 3.63 1.42 3.05
N GLY A 291 3.23 1.36 4.34
CA GLY A 291 4.17 1.52 5.45
C GLY A 291 5.26 0.44 5.48
N THR A 292 4.94 -0.80 5.09
CA THR A 292 5.91 -1.89 5.01
C THR A 292 6.86 -1.70 3.83
N ALA A 293 6.33 -1.32 2.68
CA ALA A 293 7.11 -1.03 1.48
C ALA A 293 8.07 0.15 1.71
N ASP A 294 7.59 1.23 2.34
CA ASP A 294 8.41 2.38 2.75
C ASP A 294 9.48 2.04 3.81
N CYS A 295 9.30 0.95 4.57
CA CYS A 295 10.29 0.44 5.53
C CYS A 295 11.24 -0.60 4.93
N ALA A 296 11.09 -1.00 3.66
CA ALA A 296 11.93 -2.04 3.07
C ALA A 296 13.42 -1.72 3.18
N LYS A 297 13.80 -0.47 2.90
CA LYS A 297 15.18 -0.01 3.08
C LYS A 297 15.67 -0.11 4.52
N ASP A 298 14.81 0.22 5.50
CA ASP A 298 15.15 0.16 6.93
C ASP A 298 15.33 -1.30 7.37
N PHE A 299 14.48 -2.21 6.86
CA PHE A 299 14.56 -3.64 7.15
C PHE A 299 15.87 -4.27 6.65
N LEU A 300 16.33 -3.82 5.48
CA LEU A 300 17.51 -4.34 4.82
C LEU A 300 18.81 -3.59 5.17
N GLY A 301 18.70 -2.51 5.95
CA GLY A 301 19.84 -1.64 6.24
C GLY A 301 20.44 -1.03 4.97
N LEU A 302 19.62 -0.83 3.92
CA LEU A 302 20.07 -0.23 2.68
C LEU A 302 20.45 1.23 2.91
N GLN A 303 21.67 1.56 2.55
CA GLN A 303 22.04 2.97 2.36
C GLN A 303 21.70 3.36 0.93
N LEU A 304 20.95 4.44 0.76
CA LEU A 304 20.66 5.01 -0.54
C LEU A 304 22.01 5.37 -1.21
N SER A 305 22.25 6.37 -1.83
CA SER A 305 23.49 6.59 -2.59
C SER A 305 24.50 7.46 -1.84
N GLY A 306 25.36 6.87 -1.03
CA GLY A 306 26.62 7.47 -0.54
C GLY A 306 26.54 8.95 -0.13
N GLU A 307 27.03 9.84 -0.97
CA GLU A 307 27.23 11.25 -0.66
C GLU A 307 25.92 12.04 -0.38
N TYR A 308 24.79 11.65 -0.96
CA TYR A 308 23.52 12.40 -0.85
C TYR A 308 22.44 11.68 -0.03
N ASN A 309 22.78 10.62 0.67
CA ASN A 309 21.80 9.82 1.41
C ASN A 309 20.97 10.65 2.40
N GLU A 310 21.63 11.44 3.25
CA GLU A 310 20.96 12.31 4.24
C GLU A 310 20.07 13.36 3.57
N LEU A 311 20.52 13.93 2.45
CA LEU A 311 19.74 14.93 1.72
C LEU A 311 18.47 14.31 1.10
N ILE A 312 18.59 13.15 0.48
CA ILE A 312 17.44 12.46 -0.15
C ILE A 312 16.41 12.08 0.90
N GLU A 313 16.84 11.51 2.02
CA GLU A 313 15.94 11.17 3.12
C GLU A 313 15.25 12.41 3.70
N ALA A 314 16.00 13.50 3.90
CA ALA A 314 15.44 14.74 4.39
C ALA A 314 14.43 15.36 3.42
N LEU A 315 14.72 15.32 2.10
CA LEU A 315 13.80 15.80 1.07
C LEU A 315 12.54 14.96 0.99
N HIS A 316 12.64 13.63 1.05
CA HIS A 316 11.48 12.75 1.05
C HIS A 316 10.62 12.95 2.29
N ASP A 317 11.23 13.08 3.48
CA ASP A 317 10.51 13.38 4.72
C ASP A 317 9.75 14.71 4.60
N LEU A 318 10.40 15.77 4.10
CA LEU A 318 9.78 17.08 3.92
C LEU A 318 8.67 17.04 2.87
N GLU A 319 8.92 16.45 1.71
CA GLU A 319 7.93 16.31 0.62
C GLU A 319 6.66 15.61 1.12
N ARG A 320 6.80 14.51 1.87
CA ARG A 320 5.66 13.77 2.46
C ARG A 320 4.85 14.62 3.42
N VAL A 321 5.51 15.35 4.32
CA VAL A 321 4.84 16.26 5.28
C VAL A 321 4.07 17.35 4.54
N ILE A 322 4.67 17.97 3.54
CA ILE A 322 4.03 19.04 2.76
C ILE A 322 2.89 18.49 1.90
N THR A 323 3.06 17.33 1.27
CA THR A 323 2.01 16.66 0.49
C THR A 323 0.76 16.38 1.32
N ILE A 324 0.91 15.89 2.56
CA ILE A 324 -0.22 15.69 3.50
C ILE A 324 -0.93 17.00 3.79
N ASN A 325 -0.17 18.07 4.08
CA ASN A 325 -0.76 19.36 4.39
C ASN A 325 -1.52 19.96 3.20
N VAL A 326 -0.96 19.86 2.00
CA VAL A 326 -1.62 20.32 0.76
C VAL A 326 -2.87 19.49 0.45
N THR A 327 -2.79 18.15 0.63
CA THR A 327 -3.97 17.30 0.49
C THR A 327 -5.09 17.72 1.47
N TYR A 328 -4.75 18.01 2.70
CA TYR A 328 -5.70 18.51 3.70
C TYR A 328 -6.26 19.90 3.32
N MET A 329 -5.41 20.81 2.83
CA MET A 329 -5.82 22.14 2.37
C MET A 329 -6.87 22.04 1.25
N PHE A 330 -6.68 21.16 0.26
CA PHE A 330 -7.65 20.99 -0.81
C PHE A 330 -8.96 20.38 -0.34
N ASN A 331 -8.88 19.33 0.46
CA ASN A 331 -10.03 18.45 0.73
C ASN A 331 -10.83 18.84 1.99
N VAL A 332 -10.24 19.64 2.87
CA VAL A 332 -10.88 20.06 4.14
C VAL A 332 -11.02 21.57 4.23
N GLU A 333 -9.98 22.32 3.81
CA GLU A 333 -9.97 23.78 3.91
C GLU A 333 -10.44 24.46 2.62
N ASN A 334 -10.69 23.69 1.54
CA ASN A 334 -11.10 24.20 0.22
C ASN A 334 -10.15 25.25 -0.37
N SER A 335 -8.86 25.10 -0.17
CA SER A 335 -7.83 26.00 -0.70
C SER A 335 -7.78 25.94 -2.23
N ASP A 336 -7.46 27.08 -2.85
CA ASP A 336 -7.24 27.13 -4.30
C ASP A 336 -5.85 26.64 -4.71
N ASP A 337 -5.68 26.41 -6.01
CA ASP A 337 -4.43 25.90 -6.60
C ASP A 337 -3.23 26.79 -6.34
N LYS A 338 -3.43 28.11 -6.38
CA LYS A 338 -2.36 29.07 -6.18
C LYS A 338 -1.84 29.02 -4.75
N THR A 339 -2.74 29.05 -3.77
CA THR A 339 -2.40 28.94 -2.35
C THR A 339 -1.68 27.63 -2.05
N ALA A 340 -2.17 26.52 -2.60
CA ALA A 340 -1.58 25.20 -2.42
C ALA A 340 -0.18 25.11 -3.08
N ALA A 341 -0.03 25.66 -4.29
CA ALA A 341 1.26 25.69 -4.99
C ALA A 341 2.29 26.56 -4.26
N GLU A 342 1.89 27.76 -3.82
CA GLU A 342 2.75 28.64 -3.03
C GLU A 342 3.20 27.97 -1.73
N TYR A 343 2.28 27.29 -1.03
CA TYR A 343 2.61 26.55 0.19
C TYR A 343 3.61 25.42 -0.10
N PHE A 344 3.39 24.62 -1.16
CA PHE A 344 4.27 23.51 -1.52
C PHE A 344 5.66 24.01 -1.90
N THR A 345 5.74 25.08 -2.72
CA THR A 345 7.00 25.66 -3.16
C THR A 345 7.80 26.29 -2.02
N THR A 346 7.12 27.07 -1.16
CA THR A 346 7.78 27.81 -0.06
C THR A 346 8.16 26.92 1.10
N GLN A 347 7.26 26.01 1.52
CA GLN A 347 7.51 25.13 2.67
C GLN A 347 8.28 23.86 2.29
N GLY A 348 8.11 23.36 1.06
CA GLY A 348 8.76 22.14 0.57
C GLY A 348 10.03 22.37 -0.23
N PHE A 349 10.40 23.62 -0.52
CA PHE A 349 11.55 24.02 -1.37
C PHE A 349 11.50 23.44 -2.80
N MET A 350 10.31 23.02 -3.25
CA MET A 350 10.14 22.34 -4.53
C MET A 350 10.03 23.32 -5.71
N PRO A 351 10.57 22.97 -6.90
CA PRO A 351 10.34 23.74 -8.12
C PRO A 351 8.85 23.79 -8.47
N ILE A 352 8.36 24.95 -8.91
CA ILE A 352 6.94 25.14 -9.24
C ILE A 352 6.48 24.17 -10.34
N GLU A 353 7.32 23.91 -11.32
CA GLU A 353 7.01 23.00 -12.44
C GLU A 353 6.79 21.56 -11.99
N LYS A 354 7.47 21.14 -10.91
CA LYS A 354 7.24 19.84 -10.27
C LYS A 354 5.92 19.86 -9.49
N VAL A 355 5.68 20.90 -8.71
CA VAL A 355 4.47 21.06 -7.90
C VAL A 355 3.21 20.97 -8.76
N GLU A 356 3.13 21.72 -9.86
CA GLU A 356 1.97 21.73 -10.75
C GLU A 356 1.56 20.35 -11.27
N LYS A 357 2.52 19.45 -11.49
CA LYS A 357 2.25 18.07 -11.90
C LYS A 357 1.58 17.25 -10.79
N TYR A 358 1.92 17.54 -9.53
CA TYR A 358 1.42 16.78 -8.38
C TYR A 358 0.07 17.26 -7.85
N LEU A 359 -0.27 18.55 -7.99
CA LEU A 359 -1.51 19.09 -7.42
C LEU A 359 -2.76 18.32 -7.84
N GLY A 360 -2.80 17.84 -9.07
CA GLY A 360 -3.94 17.13 -9.63
C GLY A 360 -4.33 15.87 -8.84
N ILE A 361 -3.34 15.11 -8.33
CA ILE A 361 -3.60 13.87 -7.58
C ILE A 361 -4.06 14.12 -6.15
N LEU A 362 -3.82 15.32 -5.62
CA LEU A 362 -4.15 15.68 -4.23
C LEU A 362 -5.57 16.23 -4.07
N LYS A 363 -6.20 16.66 -5.16
CA LYS A 363 -7.54 17.27 -5.17
C LYS A 363 -8.65 16.23 -4.98
N PRO A 364 -9.82 16.62 -4.43
CA PRO A 364 -10.96 15.71 -4.25
C PRO A 364 -11.55 15.24 -5.58
N MET A 365 -11.47 16.08 -6.62
CA MET A 365 -12.01 15.82 -7.94
C MET A 365 -10.94 15.95 -9.02
N ARG A 366 -11.05 15.11 -10.03
CA ARG A 366 -10.24 15.19 -11.25
C ARG A 366 -10.75 16.29 -12.17
N SER A 367 -9.94 16.66 -13.16
CA SER A 367 -10.31 17.66 -14.17
C SER A 367 -11.50 17.25 -15.04
N ASP A 368 -11.79 15.93 -15.14
CA ASP A 368 -12.95 15.39 -15.85
C ASP A 368 -14.23 15.34 -14.99
N GLY A 369 -14.22 15.92 -13.79
CA GLY A 369 -15.33 15.98 -12.87
C GLY A 369 -15.63 14.69 -12.10
N LYS A 370 -14.78 13.69 -12.23
CA LYS A 370 -14.91 12.43 -11.47
C LYS A 370 -14.22 12.51 -10.09
N PRO A 371 -14.68 11.73 -9.10
CA PRO A 371 -13.95 11.59 -7.84
C PRO A 371 -12.50 11.18 -8.07
N ASN A 372 -11.58 11.82 -7.37
CA ASN A 372 -10.17 11.47 -7.45
C ASN A 372 -9.88 10.29 -6.53
N PHE A 373 -9.78 9.11 -7.11
CA PHE A 373 -9.56 7.86 -6.39
C PHE A 373 -8.31 7.89 -5.50
N PHE A 374 -7.23 8.57 -5.92
CA PHE A 374 -5.98 8.58 -5.18
C PHE A 374 -5.88 9.67 -4.10
N SER A 375 -6.74 10.69 -4.11
CA SER A 375 -6.66 11.76 -3.10
C SER A 375 -6.71 11.26 -1.66
N PRO A 376 -7.65 10.38 -1.24
CA PRO A 376 -7.64 9.84 0.11
C PRO A 376 -6.49 8.83 0.35
N TYR A 377 -5.90 8.26 -0.70
CA TYR A 377 -4.84 7.26 -0.62
C TYR A 377 -3.49 7.82 -0.15
N ILE A 378 -3.26 9.13 -0.36
CA ILE A 378 -2.00 9.83 -0.04
C ILE A 378 -1.55 9.63 1.42
N TYR A 379 -2.49 9.50 2.35
CA TYR A 379 -2.18 9.29 3.76
C TYR A 379 -1.48 7.95 4.04
N ASN A 380 -1.60 6.96 3.17
CA ASN A 380 -1.00 5.64 3.38
C ASN A 380 0.52 5.70 3.45
N TYR A 381 1.14 6.50 2.60
CA TYR A 381 2.60 6.59 2.45
C TYR A 381 3.34 7.09 3.69
N ILE A 382 2.71 7.92 4.53
CA ILE A 382 3.39 8.44 5.73
C ILE A 382 2.90 7.78 7.02
N PHE A 383 1.57 7.61 7.15
CA PHE A 383 0.99 7.10 8.39
C PHE A 383 1.33 5.63 8.63
N GLY A 384 1.43 4.83 7.58
CA GLY A 384 1.82 3.43 7.68
C GLY A 384 3.22 3.24 8.25
N LYS A 385 4.21 3.95 7.68
CA LYS A 385 5.60 3.92 8.16
C LYS A 385 5.71 4.51 9.56
N ARG A 386 5.22 5.74 9.76
CA ARG A 386 5.43 6.53 10.98
C ARG A 386 4.74 5.93 12.21
N ASP A 387 3.47 5.51 12.07
CA ASP A 387 2.62 5.22 13.22
C ASP A 387 2.51 3.71 13.52
N TYR A 388 2.88 2.86 12.56
CA TYR A 388 2.70 1.41 12.67
C TYR A 388 4.00 0.64 12.48
N VAL A 389 4.56 0.66 11.28
CA VAL A 389 5.59 -0.31 10.88
C VAL A 389 6.93 -0.01 11.50
N LEU A 390 7.48 1.20 11.28
CA LEU A 390 8.82 1.56 11.75
C LEU A 390 8.96 1.51 13.28
N PRO A 391 8.02 2.06 14.08
CA PRO A 391 8.13 1.98 15.54
C PRO A 391 8.06 0.54 16.06
N THR A 392 7.24 -0.32 15.41
CA THR A 392 7.13 -1.73 15.80
C THR A 392 8.40 -2.50 15.43
N PHE A 393 8.98 -2.23 14.27
CA PHE A 393 10.26 -2.81 13.84
C PHE A 393 11.41 -2.40 14.78
N GLN A 394 11.54 -1.11 15.09
CA GLN A 394 12.58 -0.61 16.02
C GLN A 394 12.45 -1.26 17.39
N LYS A 395 11.23 -1.36 17.92
CA LYS A 395 10.97 -2.05 19.19
C LYS A 395 11.33 -3.54 19.13
N ALA A 396 11.09 -4.20 17.98
CA ALA A 396 11.51 -5.58 17.78
C ALA A 396 13.02 -5.74 17.73
N GLN A 397 13.76 -4.77 17.16
CA GLN A 397 15.23 -4.73 17.18
C GLN A 397 15.75 -4.59 18.61
N GLU A 398 15.27 -3.60 19.35
CA GLU A 398 15.67 -3.34 20.75
C GLU A 398 15.47 -4.56 21.65
N LYS A 399 14.39 -5.33 21.39
CA LYS A 399 14.05 -6.52 22.17
C LYS A 399 14.62 -7.83 21.62
N ASN A 400 15.44 -7.79 20.54
CA ASN A 400 15.93 -8.98 19.82
C ASN A 400 14.83 -9.92 19.35
N ARG A 401 13.72 -9.35 18.81
CA ARG A 401 12.52 -10.06 18.36
C ARG A 401 12.23 -9.89 16.87
N LEU A 402 13.24 -9.64 16.05
CA LEU A 402 13.07 -9.49 14.59
C LEU A 402 12.47 -10.72 13.93
N LYS A 403 12.84 -11.92 14.40
CA LYS A 403 12.25 -13.17 13.91
C LYS A 403 10.73 -13.21 14.08
N GLU A 404 10.25 -12.84 15.26
CA GLU A 404 8.80 -12.80 15.55
C GLU A 404 8.12 -11.70 14.75
N PHE A 405 8.74 -10.52 14.62
CA PHE A 405 8.23 -9.43 13.83
C PHE A 405 8.03 -9.85 12.37
N PHE A 406 9.07 -10.32 11.69
CA PHE A 406 8.97 -10.70 10.28
C PHE A 406 8.07 -11.92 10.05
N ARG A 407 8.06 -12.90 10.96
CA ARG A 407 7.11 -14.01 10.87
C ARG A 407 5.66 -13.55 10.99
N THR A 408 5.36 -12.64 11.90
CA THR A 408 4.02 -12.07 12.04
C THR A 408 3.65 -11.27 10.79
N LEU A 409 4.58 -10.46 10.28
CA LEU A 409 4.35 -9.58 9.14
C LEU A 409 4.07 -10.34 7.82
N TYR A 410 4.87 -11.37 7.52
CA TYR A 410 4.81 -12.06 6.23
C TYR A 410 4.07 -13.39 6.25
N LEU A 411 4.15 -14.19 7.32
CA LEU A 411 3.50 -15.49 7.35
C LEU A 411 2.02 -15.44 7.74
N ASN A 412 1.55 -14.29 8.24
CA ASN A 412 0.13 -14.07 8.52
C ASN A 412 -0.40 -12.84 7.75
N PRO A 413 -0.94 -13.02 6.54
CA PRO A 413 -1.45 -11.91 5.73
C PRO A 413 -2.51 -11.05 6.43
N TYR A 414 -3.24 -11.60 7.40
CA TYR A 414 -4.27 -10.89 8.17
C TYR A 414 -3.71 -9.96 9.26
N SER A 415 -2.40 -10.03 9.55
CA SER A 415 -1.74 -9.09 10.46
C SER A 415 -1.56 -7.68 9.85
N ARG A 416 -1.62 -7.57 8.52
CA ARG A 416 -1.30 -6.38 7.74
C ARG A 416 -2.53 -5.47 7.55
N SER A 417 -3.12 -5.02 8.64
CA SER A 417 -4.26 -4.06 8.62
C SER A 417 -4.20 -3.19 9.87
N THR A 418 -4.60 -1.92 9.77
CA THR A 418 -4.72 -1.05 10.94
C THR A 418 -5.67 -1.62 12.00
N ALA A 419 -6.67 -2.40 11.57
CA ALA A 419 -7.62 -3.06 12.46
C ALA A 419 -7.01 -4.23 13.26
N THR A 420 -6.01 -4.92 12.71
CA THR A 420 -5.42 -6.11 13.34
C THR A 420 -4.02 -5.88 13.90
N TRP A 421 -3.35 -4.80 13.53
CA TRP A 421 -1.94 -4.54 13.85
C TRP A 421 -1.61 -4.68 15.33
N LYS A 422 -2.36 -3.99 16.18
CA LYS A 422 -2.12 -4.00 17.64
C LYS A 422 -2.28 -5.40 18.25
N ILE A 423 -3.23 -6.19 17.74
CA ILE A 423 -3.47 -7.56 18.20
C ILE A 423 -2.33 -8.47 17.73
N ALA A 424 -2.02 -8.41 16.44
CA ALA A 424 -1.01 -9.26 15.81
C ALA A 424 0.39 -9.03 16.42
N PHE A 425 0.75 -7.77 16.69
CA PHE A 425 2.06 -7.39 17.22
C PHE A 425 2.08 -7.11 18.73
N SER A 426 1.05 -7.54 19.46
CA SER A 426 0.92 -7.31 20.91
C SER A 426 2.07 -7.87 21.74
N LYS A 427 2.79 -8.87 21.21
CA LYS A 427 3.95 -9.48 21.87
C LYS A 427 5.28 -8.82 21.53
N ILE A 428 5.33 -7.94 20.55
CA ILE A 428 6.49 -7.12 20.19
C ILE A 428 6.49 -5.88 21.07
#